data_6047fa80ccb700a9b78398aa8d15b1b1
#
_entry.id   6047fa80ccb700a9b78398aa8d15b1b1
#
_cell.length_a   1.000
_cell.length_b   1.000
_cell.length_c   1.000
_cell.angle_alpha   90.00
_cell.angle_beta   90.00
_cell.angle_gamma   90.00
#
_symmetry.space_group_name_H-M   'P 1'
#
loop_
_entity.id
_entity.type
_entity.pdbx_description
1 polymer ?
#
loop_
_entity_poly.entity_id
_entity_poly.type
_entity_poly.pdbx_seq_one_letter_code
_entity_poly.pdbx_strand_id
1 'polypeptide(L)'
;SYVKPNILEANTNYVVTDPKQEVLTATGGWLKQNGYEIRVLNLVNLEQSDGYNPFRYLRDEKDALKLVNNLIQATTPKGSHESDPFWTKAETALLQAIILMLFQEAPEYEQNFSMVMRVLEYAEVKEEDEEYISPLDLLFQAIEQDRPDSVAVRQYKVFKMAAGKTSKSILVSTAVRLAPFNLPQIKAITDHDDMDLYTLGEKKCALYAVIPDNDTSFNFLVSLLYAQAFQALYYSADQIHHGA
;
A
#
# COMPACT_ATOMS: atom_id res chain seq x y z
N SER A 1 20.15 6.04 26.13
CA SER A 1 19.49 5.59 24.92
C SER A 1 20.38 5.88 23.71
N TYR A 2 20.62 4.95 22.83
CA TYR A 2 21.50 5.08 21.65
C TYR A 2 20.87 5.94 20.55
N VAL A 3 19.55 5.82 20.34
CA VAL A 3 18.84 6.42 19.18
C VAL A 3 18.85 7.94 19.22
N LYS A 4 18.38 8.56 20.31
CA LYS A 4 18.24 10.02 20.41
C LYS A 4 19.56 10.76 20.22
N PRO A 5 20.71 10.39 20.87
CA PRO A 5 21.99 11.03 20.64
C PRO A 5 22.45 10.99 19.16
N ASN A 6 22.29 9.83 18.49
CA ASN A 6 22.70 9.72 17.08
C ASN A 6 21.86 10.60 16.15
N ILE A 7 20.56 10.74 16.43
CA ILE A 7 19.69 11.64 15.64
C ILE A 7 20.09 13.11 15.87
N LEU A 8 20.48 13.48 17.08
CA LEU A 8 20.86 14.84 17.43
C LEU A 8 22.21 15.28 16.79
N GLU A 9 23.02 14.36 16.27
CA GLU A 9 24.20 14.69 15.46
C GLU A 9 23.83 15.36 14.12
N ALA A 10 22.61 15.14 13.62
CA ALA A 10 22.08 15.77 12.40
C ALA A 10 23.03 15.69 11.18
N ASN A 11 23.70 14.53 10.99
CA ASN A 11 24.73 14.30 10.00
C ASN A 11 24.34 13.37 8.85
N THR A 12 23.15 12.77 8.90
CA THR A 12 22.62 11.85 7.88
C THR A 12 21.11 11.97 7.79
N ASN A 13 20.46 11.26 6.84
CA ASN A 13 19.02 11.09 6.82
C ASN A 13 18.58 10.00 7.78
N TYR A 14 17.36 10.09 8.26
CA TYR A 14 16.86 9.18 9.29
C TYR A 14 15.53 8.55 8.87
N VAL A 15 15.42 7.24 9.08
CA VAL A 15 14.14 6.50 9.06
C VAL A 15 13.98 5.86 10.43
N VAL A 16 12.97 6.26 11.18
CA VAL A 16 12.83 5.96 12.60
C VAL A 16 11.48 5.30 12.87
N THR A 17 11.50 4.10 13.45
CA THR A 17 10.32 3.53 14.11
C THR A 17 10.24 4.10 15.53
N ASP A 18 9.16 4.82 15.84
CA ASP A 18 9.01 5.57 17.08
C ASP A 18 7.78 5.12 17.89
N PRO A 19 7.93 4.17 18.79
CA PRO A 19 6.86 3.82 19.72
C PRO A 19 6.49 5.03 20.59
N LYS A 20 5.19 5.36 20.66
CA LYS A 20 4.65 6.45 21.50
C LYS A 20 5.11 7.86 21.15
N GLN A 21 5.72 8.11 20.00
CA GLN A 21 6.15 9.45 19.57
C GLN A 21 7.25 10.09 20.46
N GLU A 22 7.96 9.29 21.25
CA GLU A 22 9.00 9.80 22.17
C GLU A 22 10.25 10.33 21.47
N VAL A 23 10.63 9.71 20.34
CA VAL A 23 11.83 10.10 19.58
C VAL A 23 11.53 11.34 18.78
N LEU A 24 10.41 11.39 18.07
CA LEU A 24 9.98 12.58 17.31
C LEU A 24 9.85 13.80 18.22
N THR A 25 9.20 13.66 19.38
CA THR A 25 9.05 14.76 20.36
C THR A 25 10.40 15.30 20.82
N ALA A 26 11.38 14.40 21.03
CA ALA A 26 12.70 14.78 21.55
C ALA A 26 13.65 15.34 20.48
N THR A 27 13.48 14.98 19.21
CA THR A 27 14.49 15.24 18.15
C THR A 27 13.96 16.02 16.96
N GLY A 28 12.64 15.98 16.68
CA GLY A 28 12.06 16.57 15.48
C GLY A 28 12.25 18.08 15.39
N GLY A 29 12.07 18.81 16.51
CA GLY A 29 12.29 20.26 16.56
C GLY A 29 13.75 20.64 16.28
N TRP A 30 14.70 19.88 16.82
CA TRP A 30 16.13 20.07 16.57
C TRP A 30 16.49 19.83 15.11
N LEU A 31 16.03 18.72 14.54
CA LEU A 31 16.27 18.42 13.12
C LEU A 31 15.69 19.49 12.21
N LYS A 32 14.48 19.98 12.48
CA LYS A 32 13.86 21.06 11.71
C LYS A 32 14.70 22.34 11.73
N GLN A 33 15.28 22.71 12.89
CA GLN A 33 16.20 23.84 13.02
C GLN A 33 17.51 23.63 12.24
N ASN A 34 17.91 22.37 12.00
CA ASN A 34 19.09 22.00 11.22
C ASN A 34 18.77 21.74 9.73
N GLY A 35 17.60 22.19 9.25
CA GLY A 35 17.20 22.17 7.85
C GLY A 35 16.68 20.83 7.35
N TYR A 36 16.23 19.96 8.26
CA TYR A 36 15.58 18.69 7.90
C TYR A 36 14.09 18.90 7.60
N GLU A 37 13.63 18.27 6.56
CA GLU A 37 12.21 18.00 6.31
C GLU A 37 11.78 16.84 7.19
N ILE A 38 10.73 17.05 8.00
CA ILE A 38 10.21 16.03 8.92
C ILE A 38 8.93 15.46 8.32
N ARG A 39 8.90 14.16 8.11
CA ARG A 39 7.77 13.40 7.57
C ARG A 39 7.33 12.37 8.60
N VAL A 40 6.03 12.28 8.85
CA VAL A 40 5.51 11.49 9.96
C VAL A 40 4.31 10.65 9.52
N LEU A 41 4.47 9.33 9.48
CA LEU A 41 3.32 8.43 9.49
C LEU A 41 2.94 8.18 10.95
N ASN A 42 1.83 8.81 11.41
CA ASN A 42 1.42 8.76 12.82
C ASN A 42 0.21 7.83 13.00
N LEU A 43 0.46 6.60 13.45
CA LEU A 43 -0.59 5.63 13.74
C LEU A 43 -1.14 5.71 15.18
N VAL A 44 -0.56 6.58 16.01
CA VAL A 44 -1.07 6.89 17.36
C VAL A 44 -2.14 7.98 17.29
N ASN A 45 -1.88 9.01 16.48
CA ASN A 45 -2.84 10.09 16.21
C ASN A 45 -2.90 10.32 14.70
N LEU A 46 -3.86 9.68 14.05
CA LEU A 46 -4.01 9.69 12.58
C LEU A 46 -4.28 11.10 12.03
N GLU A 47 -4.89 12.00 12.81
CA GLU A 47 -5.14 13.39 12.40
C GLU A 47 -3.86 14.23 12.30
N GLN A 48 -2.78 13.78 12.91
CA GLN A 48 -1.44 14.41 12.86
C GLN A 48 -0.48 13.67 11.94
N SER A 49 -0.97 12.78 11.11
CA SER A 49 -0.17 12.03 10.15
C SER A 49 -0.06 12.80 8.85
N ASP A 50 1.12 12.78 8.25
CA ASP A 50 1.29 13.09 6.84
C ASP A 50 0.66 12.00 5.97
N GLY A 51 0.25 12.34 4.74
CA GLY A 51 -0.33 11.42 3.78
C GLY A 51 0.69 10.45 3.23
N TYR A 52 0.29 9.19 3.07
CA TYR A 52 1.07 8.15 2.42
C TYR A 52 0.17 7.36 1.47
N ASN A 53 0.25 7.65 0.18
CA ASN A 53 -0.44 6.91 -0.86
C ASN A 53 0.51 5.92 -1.55
N PRO A 54 0.38 4.60 -1.32
CA PRO A 54 1.25 3.61 -1.93
C PRO A 54 1.26 3.59 -3.46
N PHE A 55 0.21 4.08 -4.12
CA PHE A 55 0.17 4.15 -5.59
C PHE A 55 1.18 5.15 -6.18
N ARG A 56 1.57 6.17 -5.44
CA ARG A 56 2.56 7.18 -5.88
C ARG A 56 3.95 6.59 -6.13
N TYR A 57 4.22 5.38 -5.63
CA TYR A 57 5.51 4.69 -5.72
C TYR A 57 5.48 3.50 -6.68
N LEU A 58 4.43 3.40 -7.50
CA LEU A 58 4.34 2.44 -8.59
C LEU A 58 4.94 3.05 -9.86
N ARG A 59 6.00 2.45 -10.40
CA ARG A 59 6.67 2.87 -11.64
C ARG A 59 6.29 1.97 -12.81
N ASP A 60 5.99 0.72 -12.49
CA ASP A 60 5.68 -0.32 -13.47
C ASP A 60 4.76 -1.40 -12.86
N GLU A 61 4.36 -2.35 -13.70
CA GLU A 61 3.53 -3.48 -13.30
C GLU A 61 4.17 -4.33 -12.19
N LYS A 62 5.50 -4.45 -12.19
CA LYS A 62 6.25 -5.22 -11.19
C LYS A 62 6.10 -4.59 -9.79
N ASP A 63 6.14 -3.26 -9.71
CA ASP A 63 5.95 -2.56 -8.44
C ASP A 63 4.52 -2.72 -7.93
N ALA A 64 3.51 -2.72 -8.81
CA ALA A 64 2.12 -3.02 -8.43
C ALA A 64 1.97 -4.45 -7.88
N LEU A 65 2.59 -5.44 -8.52
CA LEU A 65 2.59 -6.82 -8.01
C LEU A 65 3.27 -6.94 -6.64
N LYS A 66 4.38 -6.22 -6.43
CA LYS A 66 5.07 -6.17 -5.12
C LYS A 66 4.21 -5.52 -4.04
N LEU A 67 3.52 -4.40 -4.37
CA LEU A 67 2.61 -3.74 -3.43
C LEU A 67 1.55 -4.71 -2.92
N VAL A 68 0.90 -5.46 -3.82
CA VAL A 68 -0.10 -6.46 -3.44
C VAL A 68 0.50 -7.55 -2.57
N ASN A 69 1.65 -8.11 -2.94
CA ASN A 69 2.31 -9.16 -2.17
C ASN A 69 2.67 -8.68 -0.76
N ASN A 70 3.20 -7.46 -0.63
CA ASN A 70 3.52 -6.85 0.66
C ASN A 70 2.26 -6.61 1.50
N LEU A 71 1.17 -6.14 0.89
CA LEU A 71 -0.11 -5.96 1.57
C LEU A 71 -0.67 -7.28 2.10
N ILE A 72 -0.69 -8.32 1.27
CA ILE A 72 -1.14 -9.67 1.68
C ILE A 72 -0.31 -10.19 2.85
N GLN A 73 1.02 -10.10 2.76
CA GLN A 73 1.92 -10.56 3.84
C GLN A 73 1.72 -9.75 5.13
N ALA A 74 1.61 -8.43 5.03
CA ALA A 74 1.47 -7.55 6.18
C ALA A 74 0.11 -7.66 6.89
N THR A 75 -0.93 -8.12 6.17
CA THR A 75 -2.30 -8.28 6.69
C THR A 75 -2.65 -9.74 7.01
N THR A 76 -1.74 -10.68 6.79
CA THR A 76 -1.95 -12.09 7.18
C THR A 76 -1.47 -12.31 8.61
N PRO A 77 -2.32 -12.83 9.52
CA PRO A 77 -1.96 -13.04 10.91
C PRO A 77 -0.78 -14.00 11.06
N LYS A 78 0.20 -13.63 11.89
CA LYS A 78 1.36 -14.50 12.19
C LYS A 78 0.87 -15.77 12.92
N GLY A 79 1.26 -16.93 12.41
CA GLY A 79 0.91 -18.22 13.02
C GLY A 79 -0.48 -18.75 12.65
N SER A 80 -1.22 -18.09 11.76
CA SER A 80 -2.32 -18.75 11.08
C SER A 80 -1.71 -19.93 10.31
N HIS A 81 -2.09 -21.16 10.68
CA HIS A 81 -1.85 -22.31 9.80
C HIS A 81 -2.35 -21.87 8.41
N GLU A 82 -1.51 -22.04 7.40
CA GLU A 82 -1.88 -21.66 6.03
C GLU A 82 -3.27 -22.21 5.74
N SER A 83 -4.25 -21.32 5.76
CA SER A 83 -5.49 -21.57 5.05
C SER A 83 -5.07 -21.98 3.65
N ASP A 84 -5.73 -22.96 3.05
CA ASP A 84 -5.42 -23.49 1.73
C ASP A 84 -4.80 -22.37 0.86
N PRO A 85 -3.57 -22.54 0.34
CA PRO A 85 -2.86 -21.52 -0.47
C PRO A 85 -3.69 -20.98 -1.64
N PHE A 86 -4.73 -21.71 -2.03
CA PHE A 86 -5.68 -21.30 -3.05
C PHE A 86 -6.35 -19.96 -2.72
N TRP A 87 -6.83 -19.75 -1.48
CA TRP A 87 -7.55 -18.53 -1.10
C TRP A 87 -6.65 -17.30 -1.20
N THR A 88 -5.46 -17.39 -0.62
CA THR A 88 -4.48 -16.31 -0.68
C THR A 88 -4.07 -15.98 -2.12
N LYS A 89 -3.88 -16.98 -2.97
CA LYS A 89 -3.54 -16.78 -4.38
C LYS A 89 -4.67 -16.11 -5.16
N ALA A 90 -5.92 -16.51 -4.90
CA ALA A 90 -7.09 -15.94 -5.56
C ALA A 90 -7.36 -14.49 -5.13
N GLU A 91 -7.25 -14.17 -3.84
CA GLU A 91 -7.27 -12.77 -3.34
C GLU A 91 -6.15 -11.95 -3.97
N THR A 92 -4.94 -12.50 -4.03
CA THR A 92 -3.79 -11.84 -4.65
C THR A 92 -4.07 -11.51 -6.12
N ALA A 93 -4.60 -12.46 -6.89
CA ALA A 93 -4.93 -12.25 -8.30
C ALA A 93 -5.97 -11.14 -8.49
N LEU A 94 -7.04 -11.13 -7.68
CA LEU A 94 -8.06 -10.09 -7.73
C LEU A 94 -7.49 -8.70 -7.39
N LEU A 95 -6.72 -8.58 -6.32
CA LEU A 95 -6.10 -7.33 -5.92
C LEU A 95 -5.08 -6.83 -6.96
N GLN A 96 -4.28 -7.73 -7.53
CA GLN A 96 -3.35 -7.40 -8.60
C GLN A 96 -4.10 -6.88 -9.84
N ALA A 97 -5.20 -7.53 -10.22
CA ALA A 97 -6.02 -7.07 -11.33
C ALA A 97 -6.52 -5.65 -11.12
N ILE A 98 -7.14 -5.36 -9.97
CA ILE A 98 -7.74 -4.06 -9.66
C ILE A 98 -6.66 -2.97 -9.53
N ILE A 99 -5.58 -3.23 -8.80
CA ILE A 99 -4.49 -2.24 -8.59
C ILE A 99 -3.78 -1.93 -9.91
N LEU A 100 -3.50 -2.94 -10.74
CA LEU A 100 -2.92 -2.73 -12.07
C LEU A 100 -3.86 -1.94 -12.98
N MET A 101 -5.14 -2.27 -12.97
CA MET A 101 -6.14 -1.53 -13.74
C MET A 101 -6.17 -0.05 -13.32
N LEU A 102 -6.27 0.25 -12.03
CA LEU A 102 -6.27 1.62 -11.55
C LEU A 102 -4.95 2.34 -11.89
N PHE A 103 -3.82 1.69 -11.72
CA PHE A 103 -2.52 2.26 -12.05
C PHE A 103 -2.37 2.60 -13.55
N GLN A 104 -2.94 1.79 -14.45
CA GLN A 104 -2.78 1.94 -15.89
C GLN A 104 -3.86 2.79 -16.55
N GLU A 105 -5.11 2.73 -16.04
CA GLU A 105 -6.28 3.34 -16.70
C GLU A 105 -6.85 4.53 -15.97
N ALA A 106 -6.71 4.59 -14.64
CA ALA A 106 -7.34 5.63 -13.84
C ALA A 106 -6.49 6.92 -13.80
N PRO A 107 -7.12 8.09 -13.74
CA PRO A 107 -6.41 9.33 -13.48
C PRO A 107 -5.77 9.29 -12.08
N GLU A 108 -4.70 10.05 -11.90
CA GLU A 108 -3.85 10.02 -10.71
C GLU A 108 -4.62 10.18 -9.38
N TYR A 109 -5.65 11.03 -9.36
CA TYR A 109 -6.47 11.26 -8.16
C TYR A 109 -7.37 10.08 -7.78
N GLU A 110 -7.55 9.11 -8.68
CA GLU A 110 -8.27 7.84 -8.43
C GLU A 110 -7.32 6.68 -8.13
N GLN A 111 -6.01 6.88 -8.23
CA GLN A 111 -5.01 5.86 -7.91
C GLN A 111 -4.78 5.82 -6.39
N ASN A 112 -5.66 5.17 -5.64
CA ASN A 112 -5.61 5.02 -4.18
C ASN A 112 -6.44 3.83 -3.70
N PHE A 113 -6.31 3.48 -2.41
CA PHE A 113 -7.05 2.34 -1.84
C PHE A 113 -8.54 2.60 -1.67
N SER A 114 -8.98 3.86 -1.54
CA SER A 114 -10.41 4.19 -1.55
C SER A 114 -11.08 3.79 -2.85
N MET A 115 -10.37 3.98 -3.97
CA MET A 115 -10.87 3.56 -5.28
C MET A 115 -10.82 2.03 -5.45
N VAL A 116 -9.80 1.35 -4.91
CA VAL A 116 -9.78 -0.14 -4.87
C VAL A 116 -11.02 -0.67 -4.18
N MET A 117 -11.40 -0.11 -3.02
CA MET A 117 -12.61 -0.50 -2.30
C MET A 117 -13.88 -0.26 -3.13
N ARG A 118 -13.95 0.90 -3.78
CA ARG A 118 -15.09 1.24 -4.64
C ARG A 118 -15.21 0.32 -5.86
N VAL A 119 -14.09 -0.06 -6.47
CA VAL A 119 -14.07 -1.02 -7.60
C VAL A 119 -14.52 -2.41 -7.15
N LEU A 120 -14.16 -2.84 -5.93
CA LEU A 120 -14.63 -4.12 -5.38
C LEU A 120 -16.16 -4.18 -5.23
N GLU A 121 -16.83 -3.05 -5.00
CA GLU A 121 -18.30 -3.00 -4.95
C GLU A 121 -18.95 -3.33 -6.30
N TYR A 122 -18.25 -3.14 -7.42
CA TYR A 122 -18.71 -3.52 -8.76
C TYR A 122 -18.48 -5.00 -9.09
N ALA A 123 -17.77 -5.73 -8.23
CA ALA A 123 -17.50 -7.16 -8.39
C ALA A 123 -18.65 -8.01 -7.84
N GLU A 124 -19.83 -7.89 -8.40
CA GLU A 124 -20.98 -8.69 -8.01
C GLU A 124 -20.89 -10.12 -8.54
N VAL A 125 -21.26 -11.10 -7.71
CA VAL A 125 -21.40 -12.51 -8.10
C VAL A 125 -22.79 -12.99 -7.73
N LYS A 126 -23.55 -13.49 -8.71
CA LYS A 126 -24.85 -14.15 -8.50
C LYS A 126 -24.64 -15.67 -8.48
N GLU A 127 -24.90 -16.29 -7.34
CA GLU A 127 -24.69 -17.74 -7.14
C GLU A 127 -25.58 -18.62 -8.04
N GLU A 128 -26.77 -18.10 -8.38
CA GLU A 128 -27.79 -18.82 -9.15
C GLU A 128 -27.72 -18.55 -10.66
N ASP A 129 -26.82 -17.64 -11.08
CA ASP A 129 -26.68 -17.23 -12.47
C ASP A 129 -25.18 -17.17 -12.85
N GLU A 130 -24.69 -18.27 -13.38
CA GLU A 130 -23.27 -18.39 -13.80
C GLU A 130 -22.94 -17.54 -15.03
N GLU A 131 -23.95 -17.11 -15.80
CA GLU A 131 -23.78 -16.24 -16.98
C GLU A 131 -23.85 -14.74 -16.60
N TYR A 132 -24.09 -14.41 -15.33
CA TYR A 132 -24.16 -13.02 -14.88
C TYR A 132 -22.83 -12.28 -15.12
N ILE A 133 -22.94 -11.19 -15.85
CA ILE A 133 -21.82 -10.29 -16.14
C ILE A 133 -21.92 -9.09 -15.19
N SER A 134 -20.97 -8.96 -14.29
CA SER A 134 -20.90 -7.82 -13.35
C SER A 134 -20.40 -6.56 -14.05
N PRO A 135 -20.63 -5.36 -13.48
CA PRO A 135 -20.00 -4.13 -13.99
C PRO A 135 -18.47 -4.21 -14.06
N LEU A 136 -17.84 -4.91 -13.13
CA LEU A 136 -16.39 -5.15 -13.14
C LEU A 136 -15.96 -6.06 -14.31
N ASP A 137 -16.76 -7.08 -14.64
CA ASP A 137 -16.52 -7.92 -15.82
C ASP A 137 -16.52 -7.08 -17.12
N LEU A 138 -17.51 -6.20 -17.26
CA LEU A 138 -17.60 -5.31 -18.43
C LEU A 138 -16.40 -4.39 -18.56
N LEU A 139 -15.89 -3.89 -17.43
CA LEU A 139 -14.72 -3.03 -17.40
C LEU A 139 -13.48 -3.80 -17.88
N PHE A 140 -13.24 -5.01 -17.38
CA PHE A 140 -12.10 -5.83 -17.82
C PHE A 140 -12.24 -6.32 -19.27
N GLN A 141 -13.46 -6.58 -19.73
CA GLN A 141 -13.71 -6.89 -21.15
C GLN A 141 -13.37 -5.72 -22.08
N ALA A 142 -13.68 -4.49 -21.69
CA ALA A 142 -13.31 -3.30 -22.44
C ALA A 142 -11.78 -3.13 -22.50
N ILE A 143 -11.08 -3.32 -21.39
CA ILE A 143 -9.61 -3.28 -21.37
C ILE A 143 -9.00 -4.39 -22.22
N GLU A 144 -9.57 -5.59 -22.20
CA GLU A 144 -9.10 -6.71 -23.02
C GLU A 144 -9.24 -6.44 -24.53
N GLN A 145 -10.31 -5.76 -24.95
CA GLN A 145 -10.50 -5.38 -26.35
C GLN A 145 -9.44 -4.39 -26.84
N ASP A 146 -9.04 -3.45 -25.99
CA ASP A 146 -8.01 -2.46 -26.30
C ASP A 146 -6.58 -3.03 -26.12
N ARG A 147 -6.37 -3.80 -25.06
CA ARG A 147 -5.07 -4.39 -24.69
C ARG A 147 -5.19 -5.87 -24.33
N PRO A 148 -5.20 -6.78 -25.32
CA PRO A 148 -5.38 -8.23 -25.10
C PRO A 148 -4.29 -8.86 -24.21
N ASP A 149 -3.08 -8.28 -24.20
CA ASP A 149 -1.93 -8.75 -23.43
C ASP A 149 -1.80 -8.14 -22.02
N SER A 150 -2.79 -7.35 -21.59
CA SER A 150 -2.78 -6.70 -20.27
C SER A 150 -2.60 -7.71 -19.13
N VAL A 151 -1.63 -7.44 -18.27
CA VAL A 151 -1.39 -8.23 -17.04
C VAL A 151 -2.59 -8.13 -16.09
N ALA A 152 -3.23 -6.96 -16.00
CA ALA A 152 -4.44 -6.77 -15.20
C ALA A 152 -5.57 -7.72 -15.64
N VAL A 153 -5.83 -7.82 -16.96
CA VAL A 153 -6.81 -8.75 -17.51
C VAL A 153 -6.46 -10.20 -17.22
N ARG A 154 -5.19 -10.59 -17.37
CA ARG A 154 -4.74 -11.96 -17.05
C ARG A 154 -4.98 -12.30 -15.58
N GLN A 155 -4.66 -11.40 -14.66
CA GLN A 155 -4.92 -11.60 -13.22
C GLN A 155 -6.42 -11.67 -12.91
N TYR A 156 -7.23 -10.85 -13.57
CA TYR A 156 -8.67 -10.93 -13.42
C TYR A 156 -9.24 -12.28 -13.90
N LYS A 157 -8.75 -12.80 -15.02
CA LYS A 157 -9.14 -14.13 -15.51
C LYS A 157 -8.76 -15.25 -14.54
N VAL A 158 -7.61 -15.14 -13.84
CA VAL A 158 -7.24 -16.09 -12.79
C VAL A 158 -8.27 -16.09 -11.65
N PHE A 159 -8.70 -14.91 -11.20
CA PHE A 159 -9.79 -14.80 -10.22
C PHE A 159 -11.09 -15.44 -10.73
N LYS A 160 -11.48 -15.18 -11.98
CA LYS A 160 -12.71 -15.72 -12.60
C LYS A 160 -12.68 -17.23 -12.85
N MET A 161 -11.53 -17.91 -12.72
CA MET A 161 -11.47 -19.38 -12.73
C MET A 161 -12.16 -20.01 -11.49
N ALA A 162 -12.36 -19.24 -10.44
CA ALA A 162 -13.13 -19.68 -9.29
C ALA A 162 -14.63 -19.71 -9.63
N ALA A 163 -15.33 -20.79 -9.29
CA ALA A 163 -16.77 -20.90 -9.54
C ALA A 163 -17.61 -20.12 -8.52
N GLY A 164 -18.79 -19.68 -8.90
CA GLY A 164 -19.80 -18.90 -8.20
C GLY A 164 -19.61 -18.68 -6.69
N LYS A 165 -19.92 -19.65 -5.82
CA LYS A 165 -19.75 -19.54 -4.36
C LYS A 165 -18.33 -19.26 -3.92
N THR A 166 -17.35 -19.83 -4.62
CA THR A 166 -15.93 -19.62 -4.33
C THR A 166 -15.52 -18.19 -4.66
N SER A 167 -15.93 -17.64 -5.81
CA SER A 167 -15.68 -16.25 -6.19
C SER A 167 -16.26 -15.27 -5.17
N LYS A 168 -17.50 -15.51 -4.72
CA LYS A 168 -18.15 -14.71 -3.68
C LYS A 168 -17.36 -14.73 -2.36
N SER A 169 -16.88 -15.90 -1.95
CA SER A 169 -16.07 -16.03 -0.74
C SER A 169 -14.74 -15.29 -0.86
N ILE A 170 -14.09 -15.31 -2.05
CA ILE A 170 -12.88 -14.55 -2.32
C ILE A 170 -13.15 -13.04 -2.22
N LEU A 171 -14.24 -12.55 -2.80
CA LEU A 171 -14.65 -11.14 -2.70
C LEU A 171 -14.86 -10.71 -1.24
N VAL A 172 -15.57 -11.50 -0.46
CA VAL A 172 -15.79 -11.21 0.97
C VAL A 172 -14.47 -11.20 1.73
N SER A 173 -13.60 -12.17 1.51
CA SER A 173 -12.30 -12.25 2.16
C SER A 173 -11.42 -11.04 1.80
N THR A 174 -11.39 -10.65 0.52
CA THR A 174 -10.67 -9.46 0.04
C THR A 174 -11.23 -8.18 0.69
N ALA A 175 -12.55 -8.02 0.74
CA ALA A 175 -13.19 -6.86 1.37
C ALA A 175 -12.90 -6.79 2.88
N VAL A 176 -12.90 -7.92 3.58
CA VAL A 176 -12.53 -7.99 5.02
C VAL A 176 -11.07 -7.59 5.22
N ARG A 177 -10.15 -8.06 4.36
CA ARG A 177 -8.74 -7.70 4.42
C ARG A 177 -8.52 -6.19 4.25
N LEU A 178 -9.28 -5.57 3.36
CA LEU A 178 -9.18 -4.14 3.07
C LEU A 178 -10.09 -3.27 3.96
N ALA A 179 -10.87 -3.86 4.87
CA ALA A 179 -11.78 -3.11 5.74
C ALA A 179 -11.14 -1.92 6.50
N PRO A 180 -9.86 -1.97 6.93
CA PRO A 180 -9.20 -0.82 7.53
C PRO A 180 -9.21 0.44 6.66
N PHE A 181 -9.16 0.31 5.34
CA PHE A 181 -9.21 1.45 4.40
C PHE A 181 -10.60 2.12 4.31
N ASN A 182 -11.65 1.53 4.90
CA ASN A 182 -12.97 2.17 5.02
C ASN A 182 -13.03 3.19 6.16
N LEU A 183 -12.07 3.20 7.09
CA LEU A 183 -12.04 4.16 8.17
C LEU A 183 -11.70 5.56 7.62
N PRO A 184 -12.50 6.60 7.94
CA PRO A 184 -12.28 7.94 7.41
C PRO A 184 -10.87 8.48 7.65
N GLN A 185 -10.27 8.18 8.80
CA GLN A 185 -8.92 8.62 9.14
C GLN A 185 -7.84 7.89 8.30
N ILE A 186 -8.01 6.58 8.05
CA ILE A 186 -7.08 5.82 7.19
C ILE A 186 -7.22 6.26 5.74
N LYS A 187 -8.46 6.47 5.28
CA LYS A 187 -8.74 7.03 3.96
C LYS A 187 -8.05 8.38 3.80
N ALA A 188 -8.20 9.28 4.78
CA ALA A 188 -7.59 10.61 4.72
C ALA A 188 -6.07 10.56 4.53
N ILE A 189 -5.36 9.64 5.18
CA ILE A 189 -3.90 9.53 5.08
C ILE A 189 -3.41 8.68 3.89
N THR A 190 -4.29 7.93 3.21
CA THR A 190 -3.90 7.07 2.08
C THR A 190 -4.40 7.55 0.72
N ASP A 191 -5.24 8.58 0.66
CA ASP A 191 -5.75 9.14 -0.60
C ASP A 191 -4.83 10.21 -1.20
N HIS A 192 -3.85 10.73 -0.45
CA HIS A 192 -2.84 11.68 -0.91
C HIS A 192 -1.45 11.30 -0.38
N ASP A 193 -0.41 11.94 -0.88
CA ASP A 193 0.97 11.63 -0.51
C ASP A 193 1.76 12.89 -0.15
N ASP A 194 2.31 12.90 1.07
CA ASP A 194 3.25 13.91 1.58
C ASP A 194 4.62 13.28 1.88
N MET A 195 4.74 11.95 1.74
CA MET A 195 5.97 11.23 2.09
C MET A 195 7.10 11.46 1.09
N ASP A 196 6.81 11.70 -0.18
CA ASP A 196 7.79 11.98 -1.25
C ASP A 196 9.06 11.09 -1.13
N LEU A 197 8.86 9.74 -1.07
CA LEU A 197 9.91 8.78 -0.73
C LEU A 197 11.11 8.82 -1.68
N TYR A 198 10.92 9.28 -2.93
CA TYR A 198 12.02 9.40 -3.89
C TYR A 198 13.05 10.45 -3.49
N THR A 199 12.72 11.37 -2.60
CA THR A 199 13.65 12.42 -2.11
C THR A 199 14.33 12.05 -0.78
N LEU A 200 14.06 10.87 -0.20
CA LEU A 200 14.66 10.43 1.08
C LEU A 200 16.18 10.40 1.07
N GLY A 201 16.81 10.09 -0.08
CA GLY A 201 18.26 10.09 -0.25
C GLY A 201 18.84 11.41 -0.73
N GLU A 202 17.99 12.30 -1.25
CA GLU A 202 18.41 13.52 -1.98
C GLU A 202 18.37 14.77 -1.12
N LYS A 203 17.47 14.83 -0.16
CA LYS A 203 17.27 15.97 0.74
C LYS A 203 17.58 15.59 2.17
N LYS A 204 17.91 16.57 3.01
CA LYS A 204 17.94 16.36 4.46
C LYS A 204 16.52 16.03 4.94
N CYS A 205 16.29 14.78 5.26
CA CYS A 205 14.97 14.28 5.64
C CYS A 205 15.05 13.34 6.83
N ALA A 206 14.03 13.41 7.68
CA ALA A 206 13.79 12.44 8.75
C ALA A 206 12.35 11.94 8.68
N LEU A 207 12.20 10.65 8.35
CA LEU A 207 10.93 9.94 8.30
C LEU A 207 10.68 9.22 9.62
N TYR A 208 9.57 9.54 10.27
CA TYR A 208 9.14 8.88 11.51
C TYR A 208 7.89 8.04 11.25
N ALA A 209 7.97 6.76 11.59
CA ALA A 209 6.80 5.91 11.72
C ALA A 209 6.44 5.79 13.20
N VAL A 210 5.44 6.57 13.61
CA VAL A 210 4.94 6.59 15.00
C VAL A 210 3.90 5.50 15.16
N ILE A 211 4.19 4.51 16.01
CA ILE A 211 3.34 3.33 16.20
C ILE A 211 2.88 3.21 17.66
N PRO A 212 1.63 2.73 17.89
CA PRO A 212 1.18 2.45 19.25
C PRO A 212 1.81 1.15 19.77
N ASP A 213 2.03 1.07 21.10
CA ASP A 213 2.61 -0.12 21.74
C ASP A 213 1.63 -1.30 21.83
N ASN A 214 0.36 -1.00 21.95
CA ASN A 214 -0.70 -1.96 22.30
C ASN A 214 -1.70 -2.23 21.18
N ASP A 215 -1.53 -1.60 20.02
CA ASP A 215 -2.39 -1.77 18.86
C ASP A 215 -1.55 -1.97 17.60
N THR A 216 -1.75 -3.10 16.94
CA THR A 216 -1.05 -3.46 15.70
C THR A 216 -1.93 -3.37 14.46
N SER A 217 -3.18 -2.91 14.60
CA SER A 217 -4.21 -2.96 13.54
C SER A 217 -3.80 -2.27 12.25
N PHE A 218 -2.98 -1.21 12.34
CA PHE A 218 -2.53 -0.42 11.18
C PHE A 218 -1.04 -0.59 10.87
N ASN A 219 -0.33 -1.51 11.53
CA ASN A 219 1.10 -1.73 11.29
C ASN A 219 1.42 -2.19 9.87
N PHE A 220 0.42 -2.70 9.13
CA PHE A 220 0.57 -3.02 7.72
C PHE A 220 0.95 -1.78 6.88
N LEU A 221 0.48 -0.58 7.24
CA LEU A 221 0.86 0.68 6.57
C LEU A 221 2.35 0.98 6.74
N VAL A 222 2.90 0.73 7.93
CA VAL A 222 4.35 0.88 8.18
C VAL A 222 5.16 -0.12 7.36
N SER A 223 4.66 -1.35 7.25
CA SER A 223 5.30 -2.39 6.43
C SER A 223 5.35 -2.00 4.96
N LEU A 224 4.25 -1.46 4.42
CA LEU A 224 4.19 -0.94 3.05
C LEU A 224 5.12 0.27 2.87
N LEU A 225 5.07 1.22 3.80
CA LEU A 225 5.91 2.42 3.78
C LEU A 225 7.40 2.05 3.73
N TYR A 226 7.86 1.14 4.61
CA TYR A 226 9.26 0.75 4.63
C TYR A 226 9.67 -0.02 3.37
N ALA A 227 8.83 -0.93 2.89
CA ALA A 227 9.11 -1.65 1.65
C ALA A 227 9.31 -0.67 0.47
N GLN A 228 8.45 0.34 0.36
CA GLN A 228 8.54 1.35 -0.71
C GLN A 228 9.66 2.38 -0.47
N ALA A 229 9.91 2.78 0.78
CA ALA A 229 11.02 3.66 1.11
C ALA A 229 12.38 3.03 0.75
N PHE A 230 12.61 1.77 1.11
CA PHE A 230 13.82 1.06 0.70
C PHE A 230 13.90 0.86 -0.81
N GLN A 231 12.78 0.56 -1.48
CA GLN A 231 12.74 0.44 -2.92
C GLN A 231 13.09 1.77 -3.61
N ALA A 232 12.61 2.90 -3.10
CA ALA A 232 12.93 4.23 -3.60
C ALA A 232 14.41 4.56 -3.39
N LEU A 233 14.97 4.25 -2.21
CA LEU A 233 16.39 4.46 -1.91
C LEU A 233 17.31 3.60 -2.79
N TYR A 234 16.99 2.31 -2.99
CA TYR A 234 17.76 1.47 -3.92
C TYR A 234 17.66 1.96 -5.36
N TYR A 235 16.49 2.40 -5.79
CA TYR A 235 16.33 2.97 -7.12
C TYR A 235 17.19 4.24 -7.29
N SER A 236 17.18 5.15 -6.32
CA SER A 236 18.00 6.34 -6.34
C SER A 236 19.50 5.99 -6.38
N ALA A 237 19.95 5.09 -5.50
CA ALA A 237 21.34 4.66 -5.45
C ALA A 237 21.80 4.03 -6.78
N ASP A 238 21.01 3.12 -7.34
CA ASP A 238 21.42 2.34 -8.53
C ASP A 238 21.26 3.13 -9.83
N GLN A 239 20.14 3.84 -10.00
CA GLN A 239 19.77 4.45 -11.27
C GLN A 239 20.18 5.93 -11.39
N ILE A 240 20.20 6.67 -10.28
CA ILE A 240 20.54 8.10 -10.26
C ILE A 240 22.03 8.27 -9.92
N HIS A 241 22.51 7.58 -8.89
CA HIS A 241 23.89 7.71 -8.39
C HIS A 241 24.84 6.62 -8.87
N HIS A 242 24.37 5.69 -9.73
CA HIS A 242 25.21 4.63 -10.34
C HIS A 242 25.96 3.76 -9.32
N GLY A 243 25.36 3.51 -8.17
CA GLY A 243 25.92 2.69 -7.10
C GLY A 243 26.96 3.41 -6.22
N ALA A 244 26.97 4.73 -6.24
CA ALA A 244 27.87 5.53 -5.39
C ALA A 244 27.30 5.77 -3.99
#